data_4f04ebd59ca68b1c06bc8647728bfd55
#
_entry.id   4f04ebd59ca68b1c06bc8647728bfd55
#
_cell.length_a   1.000
_cell.length_b   1.000
_cell.length_c   1.000
_cell.angle_alpha   90.00
_cell.angle_beta   90.00
_cell.angle_gamma   90.00
#
_symmetry.space_group_name_H-M   'P 1'
#
loop_
_entity.id
_entity.type
_entity.pdbx_description
1 polymer ?
#
loop_
_entity_poly.entity_id
_entity_poly.type
_entity_poly.pdbx_seq_one_letter_code
_entity_poly.pdbx_strand_id
1 'polypeptide(L)'
;FTQLPLWAQNNTNSPYTRFGYGELADRSFGAGRAMGGVGYGLRSSKQINPLNPASYSCMDSLTFLFDFGASGQVSWFYDGTNKQRQMNGNVEYIAMQFPITRRLAMSIGLLPYSYVGYDFGESRTEGGLSWGESFSGEGGLSDAYLGLSYDIWKKRLSIGLNAGFLFGNITHSRNLIFPSSTGADDVYRNQRYEIRDLKLDFGIQYTHPLSKTEHVTVGFVYSPGKKLNTTVYDTQLVGSSATSGYTRNDTIKNYRFDMPNSYGAGISYVKENRLTLAADFLYEDWANAYFDNEKGQFKNRTRVAAGAEFIPRYDNRNYLGRIRYRAGFHYSNSYLRVSRSEENGYKGHGYNEYGASIGFGLPLIDNRSLVNLSFEYVKILSLIHI
;
A
#
# COMPACT_ATOMS: atom_id res chain seq x y z
N PHE A 1 1.92 -19.56 32.27
CA PHE A 1 1.42 -18.61 31.27
C PHE A 1 2.56 -17.69 30.90
N THR A 2 3.26 -18.02 29.81
CA THR A 2 4.26 -17.15 29.17
C THR A 2 3.50 -16.03 28.47
N GLN A 3 3.56 -14.82 29.02
CA GLN A 3 3.17 -13.62 28.29
C GLN A 3 4.14 -13.49 27.13
N LEU A 4 3.69 -13.78 25.92
CA LEU A 4 4.36 -13.33 24.69
C LEU A 4 4.31 -11.81 24.73
N PRO A 5 5.44 -11.09 24.72
CA PRO A 5 5.42 -9.67 24.60
C PRO A 5 4.78 -9.34 23.24
N LEU A 6 3.60 -8.75 23.25
CA LEU A 6 3.03 -8.06 22.10
C LEU A 6 3.91 -6.82 21.89
N TRP A 7 4.99 -7.00 21.18
CA TRP A 7 5.75 -5.89 20.65
C TRP A 7 4.82 -5.25 19.61
N ALA A 8 4.55 -3.98 19.74
CA ALA A 8 3.97 -3.20 18.66
C ALA A 8 4.99 -3.24 17.52
N GLN A 9 4.84 -4.22 16.62
CA GLN A 9 5.74 -4.37 15.49
C GLN A 9 5.35 -3.30 14.48
N ASN A 10 6.30 -2.43 14.15
CA ASN A 10 6.16 -1.54 13.01
C ASN A 10 5.88 -2.39 11.76
N ASN A 11 4.92 -1.98 10.96
CA ASN A 11 4.53 -2.68 9.75
C ASN A 11 5.58 -2.61 8.63
N THR A 12 6.55 -1.71 8.77
CA THR A 12 7.72 -1.53 7.90
C THR A 12 8.87 -0.95 8.72
N ASN A 13 10.11 -1.04 8.23
CA ASN A 13 11.29 -0.43 8.86
C ASN A 13 12.10 0.40 7.84
N SER A 14 11.43 0.90 6.82
CA SER A 14 12.06 1.67 5.76
C SER A 14 12.32 3.12 6.20
N PRO A 15 13.56 3.63 6.15
CA PRO A 15 13.86 5.03 6.50
C PRO A 15 13.16 6.03 5.57
N TYR A 16 12.77 5.62 4.38
CA TYR A 16 11.97 6.45 3.47
C TYR A 16 10.59 6.79 4.00
N THR A 17 10.06 5.98 4.93
CA THR A 17 8.74 6.22 5.55
C THR A 17 8.72 7.40 6.52
N ARG A 18 9.87 8.02 6.77
CA ARG A 18 9.97 9.33 7.45
C ARG A 18 9.28 10.45 6.65
N PHE A 19 9.13 10.28 5.35
CA PHE A 19 8.64 11.33 4.46
C PHE A 19 7.21 11.05 3.98
N GLY A 20 6.41 12.11 3.87
CA GLY A 20 5.06 12.05 3.34
C GLY A 20 4.13 11.11 4.12
N TYR A 21 3.36 10.32 3.40
CA TYR A 21 2.43 9.34 3.97
C TYR A 21 3.09 7.99 4.27
N GLY A 22 4.41 7.87 4.14
CA GLY A 22 5.13 6.62 4.28
C GLY A 22 5.18 5.78 3.00
N GLU A 23 5.32 4.47 3.16
CA GLU A 23 5.30 3.49 2.08
C GLU A 23 3.86 3.17 1.68
N LEU A 24 3.51 3.40 0.41
CA LEU A 24 2.17 3.11 -0.10
C LEU A 24 1.98 1.60 -0.24
N ALA A 25 0.92 1.07 0.37
CA ALA A 25 0.63 -0.35 0.35
C ALA A 25 0.19 -0.84 -1.04
N ASP A 26 0.55 -2.08 -1.39
CA ASP A 26 -0.05 -2.76 -2.54
C ASP A 26 -1.48 -3.17 -2.18
N ARG A 27 -2.45 -2.64 -2.90
CA ARG A 27 -3.89 -2.85 -2.68
C ARG A 27 -4.43 -4.07 -3.42
N SER A 28 -3.59 -4.81 -4.13
CA SER A 28 -3.99 -6.06 -4.80
C SER A 28 -4.13 -7.21 -3.80
N PHE A 29 -5.14 -8.05 -3.98
CA PHE A 29 -5.35 -9.22 -3.14
C PHE A 29 -4.60 -10.44 -3.68
N GLY A 30 -4.41 -11.43 -2.85
CA GLY A 30 -3.66 -12.66 -3.01
C GLY A 30 -3.29 -13.10 -4.43
N ALA A 31 -4.28 -13.30 -5.30
CA ALA A 31 -4.02 -13.71 -6.68
C ALA A 31 -3.39 -12.63 -7.54
N GLY A 32 -3.85 -11.38 -7.42
CA GLY A 32 -3.29 -10.22 -8.12
C GLY A 32 -1.85 -9.96 -7.66
N ARG A 33 -1.60 -10.03 -6.34
CA ARG A 33 -0.26 -9.85 -5.75
C ARG A 33 0.74 -10.88 -6.28
N ALA A 34 0.31 -12.15 -6.41
CA ALA A 34 1.13 -13.20 -7.02
C ALA A 34 1.41 -12.98 -8.53
N MET A 35 0.72 -12.06 -9.16
CA MET A 35 0.88 -11.65 -10.56
C MET A 35 1.44 -10.21 -10.70
N GLY A 36 2.31 -9.78 -9.79
CA GLY A 36 2.92 -8.45 -9.83
C GLY A 36 2.01 -7.31 -9.38
N GLY A 37 0.88 -7.60 -8.76
CA GLY A 37 -0.06 -6.58 -8.28
C GLY A 37 -1.04 -6.09 -9.34
N VAL A 38 -1.29 -6.85 -10.39
CA VAL A 38 -2.30 -6.52 -11.43
C VAL A 38 -3.72 -6.67 -10.89
N GLY A 39 -4.63 -5.83 -11.38
CA GLY A 39 -6.04 -5.87 -10.96
C GLY A 39 -6.98 -5.05 -11.84
N TYR A 40 -6.54 -3.96 -12.48
CA TYR A 40 -7.45 -3.05 -13.18
C TYR A 40 -8.22 -3.72 -14.32
N GLY A 41 -7.55 -4.60 -15.08
CA GLY A 41 -8.16 -5.40 -16.13
C GLY A 41 -8.67 -6.78 -15.68
N LEU A 42 -8.36 -7.22 -14.46
CA LEU A 42 -8.76 -8.54 -13.98
C LEU A 42 -10.24 -8.59 -13.62
N ARG A 43 -10.91 -9.64 -14.10
CA ARG A 43 -12.32 -9.91 -13.84
C ARG A 43 -12.52 -11.39 -13.55
N SER A 44 -12.89 -11.74 -12.33
CA SER A 44 -13.06 -13.14 -11.89
C SER A 44 -14.29 -13.31 -11.01
N SER A 45 -15.04 -14.39 -11.20
CA SER A 45 -16.16 -14.72 -10.32
C SER A 45 -15.74 -15.36 -8.99
N LYS A 46 -14.44 -15.66 -8.82
CA LYS A 46 -13.90 -16.42 -7.67
C LYS A 46 -12.91 -15.63 -6.82
N GLN A 47 -12.72 -14.35 -7.09
CA GLN A 47 -11.73 -13.50 -6.41
C GLN A 47 -12.30 -12.11 -6.22
N ILE A 48 -12.01 -11.52 -5.06
CA ILE A 48 -12.32 -10.13 -4.76
C ILE A 48 -11.19 -9.28 -5.35
N ASN A 49 -11.55 -8.23 -6.10
CA ASN A 49 -10.58 -7.33 -6.70
C ASN A 49 -10.94 -5.87 -6.39
N PRO A 50 -10.41 -5.30 -5.28
CA PRO A 50 -10.71 -3.93 -4.86
C PRO A 50 -10.07 -2.86 -5.74
N LEU A 51 -9.06 -3.21 -6.57
CA LEU A 51 -8.40 -2.27 -7.47
C LEU A 51 -9.34 -1.72 -8.55
N ASN A 52 -10.32 -2.53 -9.00
CA ASN A 52 -11.34 -2.06 -9.92
C ASN A 52 -12.73 -2.49 -9.45
N PRO A 53 -13.52 -1.57 -8.86
CA PRO A 53 -14.84 -1.92 -8.32
C PRO A 53 -15.82 -2.46 -9.37
N ALA A 54 -15.62 -2.18 -10.66
CA ALA A 54 -16.47 -2.73 -11.73
C ALA A 54 -16.38 -4.26 -11.83
N SER A 55 -15.35 -4.89 -11.26
CA SER A 55 -15.14 -6.33 -11.28
C SER A 55 -16.15 -7.13 -10.43
N TYR A 56 -16.74 -6.52 -9.39
CA TYR A 56 -17.58 -7.24 -8.42
C TYR A 56 -18.82 -7.88 -9.04
N SER A 57 -19.41 -7.25 -10.05
CA SER A 57 -20.60 -7.77 -10.75
C SER A 57 -20.34 -9.02 -11.59
N CYS A 58 -19.07 -9.45 -11.70
CA CYS A 58 -18.73 -10.71 -12.40
C CYS A 58 -19.05 -11.97 -11.60
N MET A 59 -19.24 -11.84 -10.28
CA MET A 59 -19.48 -12.98 -9.41
C MET A 59 -20.75 -13.74 -9.80
N ASP A 60 -20.78 -15.03 -9.46
CA ASP A 60 -21.93 -15.86 -9.71
C ASP A 60 -23.05 -15.59 -8.69
N SER A 61 -24.30 -15.67 -9.15
CA SER A 61 -25.46 -15.59 -8.27
C SER A 61 -25.41 -16.72 -7.22
N LEU A 62 -25.83 -16.45 -5.99
CA LEU A 62 -25.79 -17.39 -4.85
C LEU A 62 -24.37 -17.74 -4.36
N THR A 63 -23.39 -16.88 -4.64
CA THR A 63 -22.01 -17.05 -4.16
C THR A 63 -21.70 -15.97 -3.14
N PHE A 64 -21.03 -16.34 -2.07
CA PHE A 64 -20.42 -15.43 -1.11
C PHE A 64 -18.91 -15.64 -1.16
N LEU A 65 -18.15 -14.55 -1.27
CA LEU A 65 -16.71 -14.60 -1.21
C LEU A 65 -16.23 -13.93 0.06
N PHE A 66 -15.30 -14.57 0.74
CA PHE A 66 -14.55 -14.05 1.85
C PHE A 66 -13.08 -14.22 1.54
N ASP A 67 -12.29 -13.16 1.72
CA ASP A 67 -10.85 -13.16 1.49
C ASP A 67 -10.14 -12.48 2.65
N PHE A 68 -9.06 -13.10 3.11
CA PHE A 68 -8.22 -12.62 4.18
C PHE A 68 -6.75 -12.80 3.77
N GLY A 69 -5.95 -11.77 3.93
CA GLY A 69 -4.54 -11.80 3.61
C GLY A 69 -3.66 -11.42 4.80
N ALA A 70 -2.58 -12.15 4.95
CA ALA A 70 -1.49 -11.85 5.87
C ALA A 70 -0.16 -12.01 5.15
N SER A 71 0.84 -11.22 5.53
CA SER A 71 2.17 -11.28 4.95
C SER A 71 3.26 -11.29 6.02
N GLY A 72 4.43 -11.84 5.65
CA GLY A 72 5.67 -11.68 6.37
C GLY A 72 6.71 -11.10 5.43
N GLN A 73 7.45 -10.09 5.89
CA GLN A 73 8.47 -9.41 5.11
C GLN A 73 9.82 -9.52 5.80
N VAL A 74 10.87 -9.78 5.03
CA VAL A 74 12.26 -9.70 5.47
C VAL A 74 12.95 -8.66 4.62
N SER A 75 13.44 -7.59 5.24
CA SER A 75 14.11 -6.48 4.58
C SER A 75 15.60 -6.46 4.93
N TRP A 76 16.44 -6.19 3.94
CA TRP A 76 17.87 -5.98 4.11
C TRP A 76 18.20 -4.56 3.68
N PHE A 77 18.75 -3.80 4.62
CA PHE A 77 19.22 -2.43 4.39
C PHE A 77 20.75 -2.44 4.29
N TYR A 78 21.28 -1.68 3.35
CA TYR A 78 22.71 -1.56 3.13
C TYR A 78 23.07 -0.10 2.91
N ASP A 79 23.92 0.47 3.78
CA ASP A 79 24.38 1.86 3.73
C ASP A 79 25.77 2.04 3.09
N GLY A 80 26.30 1.01 2.44
CA GLY A 80 27.67 0.98 1.88
C GLY A 80 28.69 0.32 2.82
N THR A 81 28.45 0.32 4.12
CA THR A 81 29.35 -0.26 5.12
C THR A 81 28.67 -1.33 5.97
N ASN A 82 27.46 -1.04 6.46
CA ASN A 82 26.72 -1.90 7.37
C ASN A 82 25.56 -2.57 6.66
N LYS A 83 25.24 -3.79 7.11
CA LYS A 83 24.04 -4.52 6.68
C LYS A 83 23.14 -4.74 7.87
N GLN A 84 21.89 -4.33 7.77
CA GLN A 84 20.88 -4.57 8.78
C GLN A 84 19.74 -5.42 8.19
N ARG A 85 19.28 -6.38 8.98
CA ARG A 85 18.13 -7.23 8.63
C ARG A 85 16.99 -6.93 9.58
N GLN A 86 15.78 -6.75 9.04
CA GLN A 86 14.55 -6.53 9.78
C GLN A 86 13.47 -7.51 9.31
N MET A 87 12.59 -7.90 10.23
CA MET A 87 11.46 -8.80 9.95
C MET A 87 10.16 -8.15 10.45
N ASN A 88 9.14 -8.15 9.61
CA ASN A 88 7.82 -7.62 9.91
C ASN A 88 6.74 -8.62 9.51
N GLY A 89 5.60 -8.57 10.21
CA GLY A 89 4.42 -9.34 9.87
C GLY A 89 3.20 -8.44 9.86
N ASN A 90 2.38 -8.52 8.79
CA ASN A 90 1.24 -7.65 8.57
C ASN A 90 -0.03 -8.44 8.29
N VAL A 91 -1.16 -7.95 8.79
CA VAL A 91 -2.47 -8.28 8.23
C VAL A 91 -2.70 -7.34 7.06
N GLU A 92 -2.83 -7.91 5.86
CA GLU A 92 -2.90 -7.14 4.63
C GLU A 92 -4.32 -6.70 4.30
N TYR A 93 -5.30 -7.57 4.49
CA TYR A 93 -6.68 -7.22 4.21
C TYR A 93 -7.66 -8.24 4.77
N ILE A 94 -8.88 -7.77 4.93
CA ILE A 94 -10.06 -8.60 5.12
C ILE A 94 -11.17 -8.05 4.23
N ALA A 95 -11.82 -8.91 3.45
CA ALA A 95 -12.88 -8.48 2.53
C ALA A 95 -13.94 -9.54 2.34
N MET A 96 -15.13 -9.09 2.01
CA MET A 96 -16.29 -9.89 1.67
C MET A 96 -16.93 -9.33 0.41
N GLN A 97 -17.50 -10.23 -0.41
CA GLN A 97 -18.22 -9.85 -1.61
C GLN A 97 -19.43 -10.76 -1.81
N PHE A 98 -20.55 -10.17 -2.17
CA PHE A 98 -21.81 -10.91 -2.38
C PHE A 98 -22.69 -10.22 -3.42
N PRO A 99 -23.52 -11.01 -4.16
CA PRO A 99 -24.47 -10.46 -5.11
C PRO A 99 -25.71 -9.95 -4.37
N ILE A 100 -26.15 -8.73 -4.70
CA ILE A 100 -27.44 -8.18 -4.24
C ILE A 100 -28.54 -8.62 -5.21
N THR A 101 -28.23 -8.54 -6.51
CA THR A 101 -29.08 -9.02 -7.60
C THR A 101 -28.24 -9.71 -8.66
N ARG A 102 -28.86 -10.20 -9.74
CA ARG A 102 -28.13 -10.79 -10.87
C ARG A 102 -27.19 -9.82 -11.59
N ARG A 103 -27.35 -8.50 -11.39
CA ARG A 103 -26.56 -7.44 -12.03
C ARG A 103 -25.84 -6.55 -11.06
N LEU A 104 -26.21 -6.58 -9.78
CA LEU A 104 -25.65 -5.71 -8.75
C LEU A 104 -24.93 -6.57 -7.72
N ALA A 105 -23.68 -6.27 -7.46
CA ALA A 105 -22.88 -6.88 -6.41
C ALA A 105 -22.26 -5.84 -5.51
N MET A 106 -21.99 -6.23 -4.27
CA MET A 106 -21.37 -5.40 -3.24
C MET A 106 -20.13 -6.08 -2.69
N SER A 107 -19.14 -5.27 -2.37
CA SER A 107 -17.95 -5.69 -1.63
C SER A 107 -17.70 -4.76 -0.46
N ILE A 108 -17.27 -5.32 0.68
CA ILE A 108 -16.88 -4.57 1.87
C ILE A 108 -15.52 -5.09 2.29
N GLY A 109 -14.62 -4.21 2.68
CA GLY A 109 -13.32 -4.64 3.17
C GLY A 109 -12.56 -3.56 3.91
N LEU A 110 -11.48 -4.01 4.54
CA LEU A 110 -10.49 -3.18 5.22
C LEU A 110 -9.12 -3.58 4.66
N LEU A 111 -8.36 -2.59 4.22
CA LEU A 111 -7.01 -2.79 3.69
C LEU A 111 -6.12 -1.61 4.06
N PRO A 112 -4.80 -1.80 4.17
CA PRO A 112 -3.87 -0.71 4.39
C PRO A 112 -3.80 0.20 3.16
N TYR A 113 -3.60 1.48 3.41
CA TYR A 113 -3.28 2.48 2.39
C TYR A 113 -1.79 2.82 2.39
N SER A 114 -1.21 2.99 3.60
CA SER A 114 0.22 3.22 3.75
C SER A 114 0.73 2.70 5.08
N TYR A 115 2.06 2.52 5.15
CA TYR A 115 2.78 2.11 6.35
C TYR A 115 3.87 3.12 6.69
N VAL A 116 4.03 3.39 7.98
CA VAL A 116 5.13 4.18 8.52
C VAL A 116 5.82 3.36 9.61
N GLY A 117 7.13 3.20 9.49
CA GLY A 117 7.94 2.51 10.48
C GLY A 117 9.42 2.74 10.19
N TYR A 118 10.11 3.42 11.10
CA TYR A 118 11.55 3.62 11.06
C TYR A 118 12.07 3.93 12.46
N ASP A 119 13.30 3.57 12.71
CA ASP A 119 14.03 3.91 13.91
C ASP A 119 15.53 3.96 13.56
N PHE A 120 16.10 5.16 13.58
CA PHE A 120 17.52 5.37 13.34
C PHE A 120 18.01 6.58 14.09
N GLY A 121 19.33 6.63 14.34
CA GLY A 121 19.95 7.75 15.02
C GLY A 121 21.40 7.94 14.58
N GLU A 122 21.91 9.12 14.83
CA GLU A 122 23.29 9.50 14.57
C GLU A 122 23.86 10.34 15.70
N SER A 123 25.17 10.31 15.85
CA SER A 123 25.88 11.25 16.72
C SER A 123 26.42 12.39 15.88
N ARG A 124 26.15 13.62 16.27
CA ARG A 124 26.64 14.83 15.61
C ARG A 124 27.59 15.57 16.50
N THR A 125 28.59 16.22 15.89
CA THR A 125 29.53 17.09 16.57
C THR A 125 29.68 18.36 15.76
N GLU A 126 29.40 19.52 16.39
CA GLU A 126 29.53 20.82 15.76
C GLU A 126 30.01 21.82 16.82
N GLY A 127 31.02 22.67 16.49
CA GLY A 127 31.54 23.66 17.39
C GLY A 127 32.12 23.13 18.70
N GLY A 128 32.55 21.85 18.76
CA GLY A 128 33.03 21.19 19.97
C GLY A 128 31.95 20.62 20.87
N LEU A 129 30.67 20.75 20.50
CA LEU A 129 29.54 20.17 21.17
C LEU A 129 29.12 18.86 20.42
N SER A 130 28.99 17.77 21.16
CA SER A 130 28.50 16.50 20.61
C SER A 130 27.14 16.18 21.21
N TRP A 131 26.21 15.69 20.36
CA TRP A 131 24.89 15.22 20.80
C TRP A 131 24.46 14.01 20.03
N GLY A 132 23.56 13.22 20.61
CA GLY A 132 22.84 12.16 19.95
C GLY A 132 21.54 12.68 19.32
N GLU A 133 21.27 12.32 18.08
CA GLU A 133 20.01 12.62 17.41
C GLU A 133 19.34 11.30 17.02
N SER A 134 18.11 11.08 17.44
CA SER A 134 17.33 9.90 17.06
C SER A 134 16.01 10.30 16.39
N PHE A 135 15.64 9.52 15.39
CA PHE A 135 14.42 9.67 14.62
C PHE A 135 13.68 8.35 14.64
N SER A 136 12.43 8.37 15.08
CA SER A 136 11.54 7.23 15.00
C SER A 136 10.19 7.62 14.44
N GLY A 137 9.54 6.68 13.82
CA GLY A 137 8.18 6.89 13.30
C GLY A 137 7.41 5.60 13.26
N GLU A 138 6.11 5.72 13.45
CA GLU A 138 5.20 4.59 13.49
C GLU A 138 3.82 4.94 12.96
N GLY A 139 3.04 3.91 12.59
CA GLY A 139 1.65 4.04 12.19
C GLY A 139 1.43 3.82 10.71
N GLY A 140 0.50 4.59 10.13
CA GLY A 140 0.07 4.49 8.74
C GLY A 140 -1.42 4.73 8.58
N LEU A 141 -1.89 4.57 7.36
CA LEU A 141 -3.28 4.80 7.01
C LEU A 141 -3.94 3.49 6.55
N SER A 142 -5.21 3.34 6.89
CA SER A 142 -6.08 2.23 6.48
C SER A 142 -7.29 2.75 5.71
N ASP A 143 -7.81 1.94 4.80
CA ASP A 143 -8.97 2.22 3.96
C ASP A 143 -10.05 1.17 4.23
N ALA A 144 -11.15 1.56 4.89
CA ALA A 144 -12.33 0.73 5.04
C ALA A 144 -13.31 1.09 3.92
N TYR A 145 -13.54 0.19 2.98
CA TYR A 145 -14.34 0.49 1.80
C TYR A 145 -15.66 -0.28 1.73
N LEU A 146 -16.64 0.38 1.14
CA LEU A 146 -17.89 -0.19 0.65
C LEU A 146 -17.91 0.00 -0.87
N GLY A 147 -17.95 -1.09 -1.60
CA GLY A 147 -17.94 -1.13 -3.05
C GLY A 147 -19.25 -1.62 -3.63
N LEU A 148 -19.70 -0.98 -4.70
CA LEU A 148 -20.86 -1.38 -5.49
C LEU A 148 -20.46 -1.53 -6.95
N SER A 149 -20.99 -2.56 -7.62
CA SER A 149 -20.78 -2.78 -9.05
C SER A 149 -22.08 -3.16 -9.74
N TYR A 150 -22.32 -2.55 -10.89
CA TYR A 150 -23.50 -2.82 -11.70
C TYR A 150 -23.12 -3.27 -13.11
N ASP A 151 -23.68 -4.40 -13.55
CA ASP A 151 -23.55 -4.94 -14.90
C ASP A 151 -24.57 -4.26 -15.82
N ILE A 152 -24.09 -3.36 -16.67
CA ILE A 152 -24.91 -2.60 -17.61
C ILE A 152 -25.35 -3.49 -18.78
N TRP A 153 -24.43 -4.28 -19.33
CA TRP A 153 -24.66 -5.01 -20.56
C TRP A 153 -24.13 -6.45 -20.50
N LYS A 154 -25.02 -7.38 -20.11
CA LYS A 154 -24.84 -8.85 -20.23
C LYS A 154 -23.42 -9.34 -19.85
N LYS A 155 -22.93 -8.92 -18.70
CA LYS A 155 -21.58 -9.21 -18.20
C LYS A 155 -20.42 -8.71 -19.11
N ARG A 156 -20.71 -7.84 -20.08
CA ARG A 156 -19.70 -7.25 -20.95
C ARG A 156 -19.23 -5.89 -20.47
N LEU A 157 -20.15 -5.03 -20.07
CA LEU A 157 -19.84 -3.68 -19.58
C LEU A 157 -20.34 -3.54 -18.17
N SER A 158 -19.44 -3.21 -17.27
CA SER A 158 -19.73 -2.98 -15.86
C SER A 158 -19.13 -1.67 -15.40
N ILE A 159 -19.82 -1.04 -14.47
CA ILE A 159 -19.32 0.12 -13.74
C ILE A 159 -19.30 -0.19 -12.25
N GLY A 160 -18.46 0.48 -11.52
CA GLY A 160 -18.38 0.31 -10.07
C GLY A 160 -17.87 1.55 -9.36
N LEU A 161 -18.17 1.60 -8.09
CA LEU A 161 -17.77 2.65 -7.18
C LEU A 161 -17.33 2.03 -5.86
N ASN A 162 -16.16 2.40 -5.36
CA ASN A 162 -15.77 2.24 -3.96
C ASN A 162 -15.89 3.56 -3.23
N ALA A 163 -16.60 3.56 -2.11
CA ALA A 163 -16.58 4.62 -1.13
C ALA A 163 -15.74 4.11 0.06
N GLY A 164 -14.54 4.63 0.21
CA GLY A 164 -13.58 4.28 1.25
C GLY A 164 -13.56 5.32 2.35
N PHE A 165 -13.45 4.89 3.60
CA PHE A 165 -13.13 5.73 4.74
C PHE A 165 -11.65 5.54 5.06
N LEU A 166 -10.84 6.54 4.69
CA LEU A 166 -9.42 6.59 4.96
C LEU A 166 -9.21 7.11 6.38
N PHE A 167 -8.51 6.35 7.21
CA PHE A 167 -8.24 6.72 8.59
C PHE A 167 -6.91 6.18 9.08
N GLY A 168 -6.34 6.85 10.08
CA GLY A 168 -5.13 6.40 10.74
C GLY A 168 -4.34 7.53 11.35
N ASN A 169 -3.21 7.16 11.93
CA ASN A 169 -2.27 8.07 12.57
C ASN A 169 -0.87 7.83 12.01
N ILE A 170 -0.14 8.91 11.80
CA ILE A 170 1.29 8.89 11.50
C ILE A 170 1.98 9.68 12.62
N THR A 171 2.90 9.05 13.33
CA THR A 171 3.64 9.67 14.41
C THR A 171 5.12 9.73 14.04
N HIS A 172 5.71 10.91 14.16
CA HIS A 172 7.14 11.15 14.00
C HIS A 172 7.71 11.69 15.28
N SER A 173 8.76 11.06 15.80
CA SER A 173 9.48 11.49 17.00
C SER A 173 10.92 11.85 16.63
N ARG A 174 11.40 12.95 17.15
CA ARG A 174 12.78 13.40 17.05
C ARG A 174 13.30 13.74 18.43
N ASN A 175 14.38 13.11 18.84
CA ASN A 175 15.01 13.34 20.13
C ASN A 175 16.44 13.85 19.93
N LEU A 176 16.79 14.93 20.63
CA LEU A 176 18.13 15.46 20.73
C LEU A 176 18.59 15.25 22.17
N ILE A 177 19.63 14.46 22.37
CA ILE A 177 20.14 14.08 23.69
C ILE A 177 21.56 14.60 23.81
N PHE A 178 21.77 15.49 24.80
CA PHE A 178 23.06 16.11 25.08
C PHE A 178 23.78 15.39 26.23
N PRO A 179 25.12 15.24 26.18
CA PRO A 179 25.89 14.77 27.32
C PRO A 179 25.70 15.65 28.56
N SER A 180 25.56 15.04 29.71
CA SER A 180 25.37 15.77 30.99
C SER A 180 26.46 16.80 31.28
N SER A 181 27.66 16.65 30.69
CA SER A 181 28.78 17.56 30.82
C SER A 181 28.60 18.91 30.11
N THR A 182 27.59 19.02 29.22
CA THR A 182 27.36 20.23 28.42
C THR A 182 26.46 21.24 29.11
N GLY A 183 25.68 20.81 30.10
CA GLY A 183 24.65 21.64 30.74
C GLY A 183 23.48 22.01 29.81
N ALA A 184 23.43 21.42 28.61
CA ALA A 184 22.32 21.60 27.68
C ALA A 184 21.16 20.66 28.02
N ASP A 185 19.95 21.15 27.83
CA ASP A 185 18.73 20.34 28.02
C ASP A 185 18.45 19.47 26.79
N ASP A 186 17.95 18.26 27.04
CA ASP A 186 17.44 17.37 26.00
C ASP A 186 16.17 17.94 25.37
N VAL A 187 15.96 17.65 24.07
CA VAL A 187 14.78 18.07 23.34
C VAL A 187 14.09 16.86 22.73
N TYR A 188 12.84 16.67 23.11
CA TYR A 188 11.99 15.62 22.59
C TYR A 188 10.84 16.27 21.82
N ARG A 189 10.67 15.93 20.54
CA ARG A 189 9.57 16.41 19.73
C ARG A 189 8.79 15.24 19.17
N ASN A 190 7.48 15.27 19.33
CA ASN A 190 6.56 14.29 18.81
C ASN A 190 5.49 14.99 17.96
N GLN A 191 5.41 14.63 16.67
CA GLN A 191 4.40 15.13 15.75
C GLN A 191 3.49 13.98 15.34
N ARG A 192 2.20 14.11 15.59
CA ARG A 192 1.18 13.13 15.23
C ARG A 192 0.18 13.73 14.26
N TYR A 193 0.07 13.13 13.11
CA TYR A 193 -0.91 13.44 12.07
C TYR A 193 -2.07 12.45 12.18
N GLU A 194 -3.25 12.94 12.50
CA GLU A 194 -4.48 12.15 12.54
C GLU A 194 -5.31 12.48 11.30
N ILE A 195 -5.55 11.49 10.45
CA ILE A 195 -6.25 11.63 9.18
C ILE A 195 -7.54 10.83 9.24
N ARG A 196 -8.66 11.47 8.85
CA ARG A 196 -9.98 10.86 8.74
C ARG A 196 -10.73 11.50 7.59
N ASP A 197 -10.92 10.78 6.49
CA ASP A 197 -11.62 11.33 5.33
C ASP A 197 -12.23 10.25 4.43
N LEU A 198 -13.11 10.65 3.53
CA LEU A 198 -13.72 9.79 2.52
C LEU A 198 -12.87 9.77 1.25
N LYS A 199 -12.71 8.62 0.66
CA LYS A 199 -12.04 8.36 -0.62
C LYS A 199 -13.03 7.71 -1.58
N LEU A 200 -12.96 8.07 -2.86
CA LEU A 200 -13.79 7.49 -3.90
C LEU A 200 -12.92 6.87 -5.00
N ASP A 201 -13.30 5.70 -5.48
CA ASP A 201 -12.69 5.07 -6.65
C ASP A 201 -13.81 4.69 -7.63
N PHE A 202 -13.77 5.24 -8.83
CA PHE A 202 -14.70 4.95 -9.92
C PHE A 202 -14.06 3.96 -10.89
N GLY A 203 -14.76 2.86 -11.19
CA GLY A 203 -14.26 1.83 -12.08
C GLY A 203 -15.19 1.54 -13.24
N ILE A 204 -14.59 1.19 -14.37
CA ILE A 204 -15.29 0.67 -15.54
C ILE A 204 -14.51 -0.53 -16.10
N GLN A 205 -15.22 -1.56 -16.54
CA GLN A 205 -14.63 -2.70 -17.24
C GLN A 205 -15.48 -3.08 -18.45
N TYR A 206 -14.78 -3.34 -19.57
CA TYR A 206 -15.38 -3.87 -20.77
C TYR A 206 -14.73 -5.19 -21.16
N THR A 207 -15.53 -6.25 -21.29
CA THR A 207 -15.10 -7.58 -21.70
C THR A 207 -15.58 -7.89 -23.12
N HIS A 208 -14.63 -8.10 -24.02
CA HIS A 208 -14.87 -8.47 -25.41
C HIS A 208 -14.62 -9.98 -25.58
N PRO A 209 -15.63 -10.79 -25.92
CA PRO A 209 -15.42 -12.19 -26.27
C PRO A 209 -14.75 -12.29 -27.64
N LEU A 210 -13.62 -12.97 -27.71
CA LEU A 210 -12.93 -13.30 -28.97
C LEU A 210 -13.45 -14.62 -29.54
N SER A 211 -13.71 -15.58 -28.67
CA SER A 211 -14.32 -16.87 -29.00
C SER A 211 -15.23 -17.35 -27.86
N LYS A 212 -15.73 -18.61 -27.94
CA LYS A 212 -16.52 -19.19 -26.84
C LYS A 212 -15.72 -19.39 -25.55
N THR A 213 -14.41 -19.48 -25.66
CA THR A 213 -13.49 -19.81 -24.55
C THR A 213 -12.44 -18.73 -24.30
N GLU A 214 -12.41 -17.69 -25.12
CA GLU A 214 -11.41 -16.62 -25.04
C GLU A 214 -12.07 -15.26 -24.95
N HIS A 215 -11.53 -14.41 -24.06
CA HIS A 215 -11.98 -13.03 -23.94
C HIS A 215 -10.85 -12.10 -23.50
N VAL A 216 -10.99 -10.84 -23.86
CA VAL A 216 -10.16 -9.74 -23.41
C VAL A 216 -11.02 -8.81 -22.55
N THR A 217 -10.47 -8.38 -21.40
CA THR A 217 -11.10 -7.36 -20.56
C THR A 217 -10.20 -6.16 -20.47
N VAL A 218 -10.74 -4.98 -20.72
CA VAL A 218 -10.09 -3.70 -20.50
C VAL A 218 -10.76 -3.02 -19.32
N GLY A 219 -9.97 -2.51 -18.40
CA GLY A 219 -10.46 -1.82 -17.21
C GLY A 219 -9.80 -0.45 -17.06
N PHE A 220 -10.57 0.49 -16.51
CA PHE A 220 -10.10 1.82 -16.15
C PHE A 220 -10.64 2.19 -14.78
N VAL A 221 -9.82 2.86 -13.98
CA VAL A 221 -10.18 3.37 -12.64
C VAL A 221 -9.71 4.81 -12.50
N TYR A 222 -10.55 5.63 -11.91
CA TYR A 222 -10.23 7.00 -11.55
C TYR A 222 -10.55 7.25 -10.09
N SER A 223 -9.57 7.77 -9.36
CA SER A 223 -9.72 8.21 -7.97
C SER A 223 -9.44 9.71 -7.91
N PRO A 224 -10.46 10.55 -7.62
CA PRO A 224 -10.28 12.00 -7.56
C PRO A 224 -9.39 12.38 -6.37
N GLY A 225 -8.45 13.27 -6.65
CA GLY A 225 -7.64 13.92 -5.63
C GLY A 225 -8.48 14.87 -4.77
N LYS A 226 -8.10 15.01 -3.50
CA LYS A 226 -8.81 15.91 -2.59
C LYS A 226 -7.92 16.35 -1.43
N LYS A 227 -8.30 17.46 -0.79
CA LYS A 227 -7.75 17.86 0.51
C LYS A 227 -8.30 16.92 1.59
N LEU A 228 -7.41 16.37 2.41
CA LEU A 228 -7.75 15.51 3.53
C LEU A 228 -8.08 16.31 4.79
N ASN A 229 -9.03 15.80 5.57
CA ASN A 229 -9.30 16.29 6.91
C ASN A 229 -8.23 15.73 7.87
N THR A 230 -7.34 16.59 8.33
CA THR A 230 -6.18 16.24 9.13
C THR A 230 -6.09 17.12 10.36
N THR A 231 -5.80 16.52 11.52
CA THR A 231 -5.45 17.21 12.74
C THR A 231 -4.00 16.88 13.10
N VAL A 232 -3.20 17.90 13.37
CA VAL A 232 -1.78 17.76 13.75
C VAL A 232 -1.64 18.08 15.21
N TYR A 233 -1.02 17.18 15.95
CA TYR A 233 -0.61 17.37 17.34
C TYR A 233 0.92 17.47 17.34
N ASP A 234 1.46 18.60 17.84
CA ASP A 234 2.90 18.83 17.98
C ASP A 234 3.21 19.02 19.47
N THR A 235 3.94 18.07 20.03
CA THR A 235 4.38 18.11 21.43
C THR A 235 5.87 18.25 21.49
N GLN A 236 6.36 19.26 22.19
CA GLN A 236 7.78 19.48 22.42
C GLN A 236 8.03 19.52 23.93
N LEU A 237 8.98 18.71 24.40
CA LEU A 237 9.49 18.69 25.75
C LEU A 237 10.98 19.11 25.71
N VAL A 238 11.36 20.08 26.53
CA VAL A 238 12.73 20.50 26.72
C VAL A 238 13.09 20.33 28.18
N GLY A 239 14.16 19.60 28.50
CA GLY A 239 14.60 19.33 29.87
C GLY A 239 15.27 17.98 30.02
N SER A 240 16.16 17.87 31.02
CA SER A 240 16.91 16.64 31.28
C SER A 240 16.14 15.57 32.06
N SER A 241 14.99 15.92 32.62
CA SER A 241 14.10 14.97 33.30
C SER A 241 12.64 15.42 33.23
N ALA A 242 11.72 14.45 33.37
CA ALA A 242 10.28 14.69 33.34
C ALA A 242 9.75 15.64 34.43
N THR A 243 10.58 16.01 35.39
CA THR A 243 10.19 16.81 36.56
C THR A 243 10.51 18.29 36.46
N SER A 244 11.36 18.73 35.51
CA SER A 244 11.77 20.13 35.39
C SER A 244 11.73 20.68 33.98
N GLY A 245 11.16 19.98 33.03
CA GLY A 245 11.11 20.38 31.64
C GLY A 245 9.95 21.31 31.28
N TYR A 246 10.13 22.12 30.27
CA TYR A 246 9.07 22.89 29.61
C TYR A 246 8.39 22.01 28.57
N THR A 247 7.08 21.86 28.67
CA THR A 247 6.27 21.14 27.69
C THR A 247 5.41 22.11 26.92
N ARG A 248 5.50 22.05 25.59
CA ARG A 248 4.63 22.76 24.68
C ARG A 248 3.78 21.75 23.92
N ASN A 249 2.46 21.94 23.97
CA ASN A 249 1.49 21.12 23.26
C ASN A 249 0.67 22.02 22.33
N ASP A 250 0.84 21.86 21.04
CA ASP A 250 0.05 22.56 20.03
C ASP A 250 -0.88 21.59 19.30
N THR A 251 -2.11 22.00 19.11
CA THR A 251 -3.05 21.27 18.24
C THR A 251 -3.39 22.18 17.08
N ILE A 252 -2.97 21.78 15.88
CA ILE A 252 -3.14 22.56 14.68
C ILE A 252 -4.16 21.89 13.79
N LYS A 253 -5.28 22.55 13.59
CA LYS A 253 -6.32 22.16 12.64
C LYS A 253 -6.10 22.95 11.35
N ASN A 254 -6.45 22.36 10.21
CA ASN A 254 -6.37 23.00 8.88
C ASN A 254 -4.99 23.01 8.21
N TYR A 255 -4.04 22.20 8.65
CA TYR A 255 -2.91 21.87 7.79
C TYR A 255 -3.41 21.22 6.50
N ARG A 256 -2.76 21.54 5.40
CA ARG A 256 -3.14 20.99 4.11
C ARG A 256 -2.37 19.74 3.80
N PHE A 257 -3.12 18.65 3.70
CA PHE A 257 -2.67 17.34 3.24
C PHE A 257 -3.57 16.92 2.10
N ASP A 258 -3.02 16.61 0.96
CA ASP A 258 -3.79 16.28 -0.24
C ASP A 258 -3.55 14.83 -0.68
N MET A 259 -4.60 14.14 -1.10
CA MET A 259 -4.49 12.96 -1.94
C MET A 259 -4.39 13.36 -3.41
N PRO A 260 -3.60 12.65 -4.22
CA PRO A 260 -3.48 12.93 -5.65
C PRO A 260 -4.68 12.41 -6.43
N ASN A 261 -4.87 12.96 -7.64
CA ASN A 261 -5.64 12.26 -8.66
C ASN A 261 -4.89 10.99 -9.07
N SER A 262 -5.61 9.88 -9.19
CA SER A 262 -5.05 8.58 -9.58
C SER A 262 -5.82 8.01 -10.76
N TYR A 263 -5.07 7.50 -11.75
CA TYR A 263 -5.59 6.92 -12.98
C TYR A 263 -4.98 5.54 -13.17
N GLY A 264 -5.82 4.51 -13.11
CA GLY A 264 -5.42 3.13 -13.36
C GLY A 264 -6.02 2.61 -14.65
N ALA A 265 -5.24 1.93 -15.46
CA ALA A 265 -5.71 1.24 -16.67
C ALA A 265 -5.12 -0.16 -16.70
N GLY A 266 -5.88 -1.13 -17.21
CA GLY A 266 -5.40 -2.49 -17.31
C GLY A 266 -6.10 -3.28 -18.39
N ILE A 267 -5.41 -4.31 -18.85
CA ILE A 267 -5.90 -5.27 -19.84
C ILE A 267 -5.65 -6.69 -19.32
N SER A 268 -6.61 -7.57 -19.54
CA SER A 268 -6.40 -8.99 -19.31
C SER A 268 -6.91 -9.83 -20.49
N TYR A 269 -6.22 -10.92 -20.78
CA TYR A 269 -6.61 -11.93 -21.74
C TYR A 269 -6.77 -13.25 -21.02
N VAL A 270 -7.91 -13.90 -21.23
CA VAL A 270 -8.22 -15.21 -20.63
C VAL A 270 -8.51 -16.20 -21.73
N LYS A 271 -7.87 -17.37 -21.67
CA LYS A 271 -8.07 -18.50 -22.57
C LYS A 271 -8.45 -19.75 -21.80
N GLU A 272 -9.61 -20.36 -22.16
CA GLU A 272 -10.12 -21.63 -21.62
C GLU A 272 -10.19 -21.69 -20.08
N ASN A 273 -10.27 -20.54 -19.38
CA ASN A 273 -10.10 -20.43 -17.93
C ASN A 273 -8.82 -21.09 -17.39
N ARG A 274 -7.84 -21.33 -18.26
CA ARG A 274 -6.56 -21.97 -17.96
C ARG A 274 -5.38 -21.02 -17.98
N LEU A 275 -5.38 -20.11 -18.94
CA LEU A 275 -4.36 -19.08 -19.06
C LEU A 275 -5.00 -17.71 -18.87
N THR A 276 -4.47 -16.94 -17.94
CA THR A 276 -4.76 -15.52 -17.78
C THR A 276 -3.46 -14.73 -17.92
N LEU A 277 -3.44 -13.76 -18.82
CA LEU A 277 -2.37 -12.78 -18.94
C LEU A 277 -2.96 -11.41 -18.58
N ALA A 278 -2.25 -10.61 -17.81
CA ALA A 278 -2.70 -9.29 -17.43
C ALA A 278 -1.56 -8.28 -17.41
N ALA A 279 -1.87 -7.03 -17.74
CA ALA A 279 -0.95 -5.91 -17.63
C ALA A 279 -1.70 -4.67 -17.18
N ASP A 280 -1.09 -3.90 -16.28
CA ASP A 280 -1.66 -2.72 -15.65
C ASP A 280 -0.69 -1.55 -15.69
N PHE A 281 -1.28 -0.36 -15.74
CA PHE A 281 -0.60 0.92 -15.65
C PHE A 281 -1.32 1.81 -14.63
N LEU A 282 -0.58 2.40 -13.70
CA LEU A 282 -1.06 3.35 -12.71
C LEU A 282 -0.27 4.64 -12.82
N TYR A 283 -0.98 5.76 -12.80
CA TYR A 283 -0.41 7.10 -12.70
C TYR A 283 -1.09 7.88 -11.58
N GLU A 284 -0.29 8.50 -10.72
CA GLU A 284 -0.74 9.31 -9.59
C GLU A 284 -0.07 10.69 -9.64
N ASP A 285 -0.90 11.76 -9.65
CA ASP A 285 -0.44 13.16 -9.76
C ASP A 285 -0.04 13.73 -8.39
N TRP A 286 0.98 13.15 -7.79
CA TRP A 286 1.51 13.59 -6.49
C TRP A 286 2.23 14.96 -6.56
N ALA A 287 2.78 15.37 -7.69
CA ALA A 287 3.54 16.62 -7.81
C ALA A 287 2.71 17.86 -7.44
N ASN A 288 1.39 17.76 -7.56
CA ASN A 288 0.45 18.83 -7.22
C ASN A 288 -0.12 18.73 -5.81
N ALA A 289 0.14 17.64 -5.09
CA ALA A 289 -0.34 17.42 -3.74
C ALA A 289 0.46 18.22 -2.71
N TYR A 290 -0.25 18.74 -1.71
CA TYR A 290 0.34 19.38 -0.54
C TYR A 290 0.53 18.37 0.58
N PHE A 291 1.60 18.54 1.33
CA PHE A 291 1.84 17.84 2.58
C PHE A 291 2.39 18.85 3.61
N ASP A 292 1.78 18.92 4.79
CA ASP A 292 2.15 19.84 5.86
C ASP A 292 2.18 21.32 5.41
N ASN A 293 1.18 21.74 4.61
CA ASN A 293 1.07 23.05 3.95
C ASN A 293 2.12 23.35 2.87
N GLU A 294 3.07 22.47 2.64
CA GLU A 294 4.13 22.65 1.66
C GLU A 294 3.81 21.92 0.35
N LYS A 295 4.21 22.52 -0.77
CA LYS A 295 4.15 21.94 -2.10
C LYS A 295 5.55 21.61 -2.59
N GLY A 296 5.66 20.56 -3.41
CA GLY A 296 6.94 20.21 -4.05
C GLY A 296 7.71 19.11 -3.35
N GLN A 297 7.23 18.59 -2.21
CA GLN A 297 7.81 17.44 -1.53
C GLN A 297 7.63 16.13 -2.31
N PHE A 298 6.73 16.10 -3.30
CA PHE A 298 6.37 14.92 -4.05
C PHE A 298 6.64 15.05 -5.54
N LYS A 299 6.73 13.92 -6.21
CA LYS A 299 6.76 13.77 -7.67
C LYS A 299 5.70 12.75 -8.10
N ASN A 300 5.28 12.84 -9.36
CA ASN A 300 4.29 11.91 -9.88
C ASN A 300 4.80 10.46 -9.81
N ARG A 301 3.92 9.58 -9.36
CA ARG A 301 4.19 8.15 -9.30
C ARG A 301 3.61 7.44 -10.50
N THR A 302 4.40 6.55 -11.07
CA THR A 302 3.99 5.66 -12.14
C THR A 302 4.30 4.23 -11.73
N ARG A 303 3.36 3.31 -11.91
CA ARG A 303 3.56 1.88 -11.70
C ARG A 303 3.12 1.13 -12.93
N VAL A 304 3.94 0.18 -13.35
CA VAL A 304 3.64 -0.79 -14.41
C VAL A 304 3.72 -2.18 -13.82
N ALA A 305 2.74 -2.99 -14.10
CA ALA A 305 2.72 -4.38 -13.64
C ALA A 305 2.27 -5.31 -14.76
N ALA A 306 2.81 -6.52 -14.77
CA ALA A 306 2.41 -7.58 -15.69
C ALA A 306 2.44 -8.92 -14.97
N GLY A 307 1.48 -9.80 -15.29
CA GLY A 307 1.39 -11.10 -14.66
C GLY A 307 0.66 -12.13 -15.50
N ALA A 308 0.92 -13.38 -15.14
CA ALA A 308 0.31 -14.53 -15.76
C ALA A 308 -0.18 -15.54 -14.70
N GLU A 309 -1.33 -16.16 -14.97
CA GLU A 309 -1.83 -17.33 -14.24
C GLU A 309 -2.00 -18.48 -15.21
N PHE A 310 -1.55 -19.67 -14.85
CA PHE A 310 -1.71 -20.88 -15.63
C PHE A 310 -2.24 -22.03 -14.78
N ILE A 311 -3.28 -22.73 -15.29
CA ILE A 311 -3.87 -23.93 -14.70
C ILE A 311 -3.69 -25.09 -15.67
N PRO A 312 -2.85 -26.08 -15.37
CA PRO A 312 -2.54 -27.16 -16.33
C PRO A 312 -3.77 -27.94 -16.78
N ARG A 313 -4.65 -28.35 -15.86
CA ARG A 313 -5.89 -29.07 -16.13
C ARG A 313 -6.93 -28.80 -15.06
N TYR A 314 -7.97 -28.08 -15.39
CA TYR A 314 -8.99 -27.64 -14.44
C TYR A 314 -9.82 -28.79 -13.83
N ASP A 315 -10.04 -29.85 -14.55
CA ASP A 315 -10.88 -31.01 -14.21
C ASP A 315 -10.11 -32.30 -13.85
N ASN A 316 -8.80 -32.19 -13.65
CA ASN A 316 -7.96 -33.36 -13.42
C ASN A 316 -8.17 -33.94 -12.00
N ARG A 317 -8.14 -35.29 -11.90
CA ARG A 317 -8.06 -35.98 -10.62
C ARG A 317 -6.74 -35.74 -9.89
N ASN A 318 -5.67 -35.45 -10.63
CA ASN A 318 -4.37 -35.10 -10.04
C ASN A 318 -4.39 -33.67 -9.48
N TYR A 319 -4.10 -33.55 -8.20
CA TYR A 319 -4.11 -32.26 -7.48
C TYR A 319 -3.18 -31.22 -8.12
N LEU A 320 -1.96 -31.61 -8.52
CA LEU A 320 -1.00 -30.72 -9.17
C LEU A 320 -1.52 -30.09 -10.46
N GLY A 321 -2.39 -30.81 -11.19
CA GLY A 321 -3.03 -30.27 -12.39
C GLY A 321 -4.05 -29.17 -12.12
N ARG A 322 -4.58 -29.06 -10.89
CA ARG A 322 -5.58 -28.06 -10.48
C ARG A 322 -4.98 -26.83 -9.81
N ILE A 323 -3.69 -26.89 -9.42
CA ILE A 323 -2.97 -25.75 -8.84
C ILE A 323 -2.93 -24.63 -9.88
N ARG A 324 -3.13 -23.41 -9.40
CA ARG A 324 -2.95 -22.18 -10.17
C ARG A 324 -1.53 -21.70 -10.00
N TYR A 325 -0.74 -21.75 -11.05
CA TYR A 325 0.64 -21.25 -11.07
C TYR A 325 0.60 -19.80 -11.53
N ARG A 326 1.26 -18.91 -10.78
CA ARG A 326 1.27 -17.48 -11.06
C ARG A 326 2.68 -16.96 -11.06
N ALA A 327 2.93 -15.98 -11.93
CA ALA A 327 4.14 -15.20 -11.95
C ALA A 327 3.84 -13.77 -12.35
N GLY A 328 4.60 -12.82 -11.85
CA GLY A 328 4.41 -11.43 -12.17
C GLY A 328 5.67 -10.60 -11.96
N PHE A 329 5.60 -9.39 -12.49
CA PHE A 329 6.63 -8.38 -12.38
C PHE A 329 5.97 -7.03 -12.24
N HIS A 330 6.59 -6.13 -11.45
CA HIS A 330 6.20 -4.73 -11.41
C HIS A 330 7.41 -3.81 -11.33
N TYR A 331 7.19 -2.60 -11.79
CA TYR A 331 8.08 -1.46 -11.65
C TYR A 331 7.29 -0.27 -11.11
N SER A 332 7.84 0.46 -10.16
CA SER A 332 7.29 1.71 -9.68
C SER A 332 8.41 2.71 -9.37
N ASN A 333 8.19 3.97 -9.66
CA ASN A 333 8.99 5.02 -9.07
C ASN A 333 8.33 5.49 -7.76
N SER A 334 9.14 5.95 -6.81
CA SER A 334 8.64 6.57 -5.58
C SER A 334 7.91 7.87 -5.88
N TYR A 335 6.88 8.20 -5.08
CA TYR A 335 6.23 9.51 -5.09
C TYR A 335 7.03 10.58 -4.31
N LEU A 336 8.00 10.16 -3.51
CA LEU A 336 8.79 11.05 -2.64
C LEU A 336 9.88 11.78 -3.42
N ARG A 337 10.16 13.02 -3.00
CA ARG A 337 11.39 13.74 -3.30
C ARG A 337 12.22 13.80 -2.02
N VAL A 338 13.38 13.18 -2.01
CA VAL A 338 14.30 13.20 -0.87
C VAL A 338 15.52 14.01 -1.28
N SER A 339 15.79 15.08 -0.57
CA SER A 339 16.97 15.94 -0.80
C SER A 339 17.99 15.75 0.32
N ARG A 340 19.27 15.80 -0.03
CA ARG A 340 20.38 15.66 0.92
C ARG A 340 20.77 16.99 1.59
N SER A 341 20.31 18.14 1.11
CA SER A 341 20.62 19.44 1.70
C SER A 341 19.42 20.37 1.70
N GLU A 342 19.22 21.06 2.83
CA GLU A 342 18.19 22.09 3.01
C GLU A 342 18.39 23.30 2.08
N GLU A 343 19.64 23.58 1.64
CA GLU A 343 19.98 24.71 0.77
C GLU A 343 19.45 24.63 -0.67
N ASN A 344 19.16 23.43 -1.18
CA ASN A 344 18.77 23.24 -2.59
C ASN A 344 17.27 22.94 -2.81
N GLY A 345 16.46 22.98 -1.77
CA GLY A 345 15.04 22.60 -1.84
C GLY A 345 14.85 21.12 -2.22
N TYR A 346 13.60 20.68 -2.29
CA TYR A 346 13.23 19.28 -2.60
C TYR A 346 13.47 18.94 -4.09
N LYS A 347 14.70 19.00 -4.57
CA LYS A 347 15.08 18.64 -5.95
C LYS A 347 15.54 17.18 -6.11
N GLY A 348 15.59 16.41 -5.01
CA GLY A 348 16.07 15.04 -5.00
C GLY A 348 15.16 14.07 -5.77
N HIS A 349 15.74 12.95 -6.16
CA HIS A 349 14.99 11.81 -6.69
C HIS A 349 14.78 10.82 -5.56
N GLY A 350 13.56 10.31 -5.40
CA GLY A 350 13.30 9.17 -4.51
C GLY A 350 13.93 7.88 -5.06
N TYR A 351 13.43 6.77 -4.64
CA TYR A 351 13.85 5.45 -5.11
C TYR A 351 13.02 4.96 -6.29
N ASN A 352 13.56 3.95 -6.98
CA ASN A 352 12.83 3.12 -7.92
C ASN A 352 12.72 1.70 -7.34
N GLU A 353 11.60 1.07 -7.59
CA GLU A 353 11.24 -0.24 -7.09
C GLU A 353 11.03 -1.21 -8.26
N TYR A 354 11.65 -2.38 -8.16
CA TYR A 354 11.51 -3.48 -9.10
C TYR A 354 11.10 -4.71 -8.31
N GLY A 355 9.94 -5.26 -8.60
CA GLY A 355 9.44 -6.46 -7.94
C GLY A 355 9.21 -7.60 -8.90
N ALA A 356 9.51 -8.81 -8.46
CA ALA A 356 9.14 -10.04 -9.13
C ALA A 356 8.40 -10.94 -8.16
N SER A 357 7.30 -11.54 -8.61
CA SER A 357 6.46 -12.40 -7.78
C SER A 357 6.21 -13.75 -8.44
N ILE A 358 6.09 -14.77 -7.59
CA ILE A 358 5.61 -16.09 -7.95
C ILE A 358 4.53 -16.50 -6.95
N GLY A 359 3.57 -17.32 -7.37
CA GLY A 359 2.55 -17.78 -6.46
C GLY A 359 1.80 -19.00 -6.89
N PHE A 360 1.12 -19.57 -5.90
CA PHE A 360 0.35 -20.81 -6.06
C PHE A 360 -1.05 -20.59 -5.48
N GLY A 361 -2.07 -20.87 -6.28
CA GLY A 361 -3.44 -20.97 -5.81
C GLY A 361 -3.80 -22.44 -5.60
N LEU A 362 -3.94 -22.83 -4.34
CA LEU A 362 -4.17 -24.20 -3.91
C LEU A 362 -5.68 -24.40 -3.69
N PRO A 363 -6.40 -25.12 -4.59
CA PRO A 363 -7.81 -25.42 -4.38
C PRO A 363 -7.97 -26.40 -3.23
N LEU A 364 -8.88 -26.10 -2.31
CA LEU A 364 -9.25 -27.04 -1.26
C LEU A 364 -10.17 -28.17 -1.81
N ILE A 365 -10.50 -29.12 -0.95
CA ILE A 365 -11.25 -30.35 -1.33
C ILE A 365 -12.59 -30.01 -1.99
N ASP A 366 -13.24 -28.95 -1.56
CA ASP A 366 -14.53 -28.48 -2.08
C ASP A 366 -14.45 -27.78 -3.45
N ASN A 367 -13.22 -27.49 -3.96
CA ASN A 367 -12.95 -26.69 -5.17
C ASN A 367 -13.59 -25.27 -5.17
N ARG A 368 -14.16 -24.85 -4.04
CA ARG A 368 -14.78 -23.52 -3.86
C ARG A 368 -13.83 -22.57 -3.16
N SER A 369 -13.06 -23.11 -2.22
CA SER A 369 -12.08 -22.35 -1.42
C SER A 369 -10.69 -22.47 -2.02
N LEU A 370 -9.91 -21.39 -1.97
CA LEU A 370 -8.54 -21.30 -2.47
C LEU A 370 -7.64 -20.78 -1.37
N VAL A 371 -6.50 -21.42 -1.16
CA VAL A 371 -5.39 -20.84 -0.41
C VAL A 371 -4.37 -20.26 -1.40
N ASN A 372 -4.14 -18.97 -1.33
CA ASN A 372 -3.16 -18.30 -2.19
C ASN A 372 -1.85 -18.13 -1.41
N LEU A 373 -0.76 -18.68 -1.93
CA LEU A 373 0.59 -18.45 -1.46
C LEU A 373 1.33 -17.62 -2.49
N SER A 374 1.95 -16.52 -2.07
CA SER A 374 2.75 -15.67 -2.92
C SER A 374 4.10 -15.38 -2.29
N PHE A 375 5.14 -15.37 -3.11
CA PHE A 375 6.48 -14.96 -2.75
C PHE A 375 6.86 -13.81 -3.67
N GLU A 376 7.32 -12.73 -3.09
CA GLU A 376 7.69 -11.53 -3.80
C GLU A 376 9.11 -11.11 -3.40
N TYR A 377 9.92 -10.78 -4.37
CA TYR A 377 11.23 -10.17 -4.19
C TYR A 377 11.18 -8.75 -4.74
N VAL A 378 11.45 -7.78 -3.87
CA VAL A 378 11.46 -6.36 -4.24
C VAL A 378 12.85 -5.80 -4.03
N LYS A 379 13.38 -5.15 -5.06
CA LYS A 379 14.63 -4.41 -5.03
C LYS A 379 14.35 -2.92 -5.12
N ILE A 380 14.73 -2.21 -4.08
CA ILE A 380 14.66 -0.76 -4.02
C ILE A 380 16.04 -0.21 -4.41
N LEU A 381 16.09 0.57 -5.49
CA LEU A 381 17.30 1.27 -5.92
C LEU A 381 17.16 2.73 -5.57
N SER A 382 17.99 3.17 -4.63
CA SER A 382 18.10 4.58 -4.26
C SER A 382 19.38 5.17 -4.85
N LEU A 383 19.27 6.42 -5.33
CA LEU A 383 20.44 7.23 -5.72
C LEU A 383 21.00 8.03 -4.53
N ILE A 384 20.41 7.87 -3.35
CA ILE A 384 20.77 8.60 -2.13
C ILE A 384 21.33 7.57 -1.15
N HIS A 385 22.60 7.74 -0.77
CA HIS A 385 23.12 7.13 0.43
C HIS A 385 22.56 7.91 1.63
N ILE A 386 21.71 7.25 2.41
CA ILE A 386 21.17 7.76 3.68
C ILE A 386 22.18 7.52 4.77
#